data_37b668c9460b285b6d8c08e408c6eae5
#
_entry.id   37b668c9460b285b6d8c08e408c6eae5
#
_cell.length_a   1.000
_cell.length_b   1.000
_cell.length_c   1.000
_cell.angle_alpha   90.00
_cell.angle_beta   90.00
_cell.angle_gamma   90.00
#
_symmetry.space_group_name_H-M   'P 1'
#
loop_
_entity.id
_entity.type
_entity.pdbx_description
1 polymer ?
#
loop_
_entity_poly.entity_id
_entity_poly.type
_entity_poly.pdbx_seq_one_letter_code
_entity_poly.pdbx_strand_id
1 'polypeptide(L)'
;MRLLVVEDEHSLREDIARKLRLSGYEVDACADGEAALEALAAERYDLVLLDLNLPKVDGMQVLRSLRQHDLETCVLILSARSEIADKVE
;
A
#
# COMPACT_ATOMS: atom_id res chain seq x y z
N MET A 1 -6.13 12.18 8.97
CA MET A 1 -5.36 10.94 8.78
C MET A 1 -5.05 10.78 7.32
N ARG A 2 -3.81 10.49 7.02
CA ARG A 2 -3.34 10.39 5.64
C ARG A 2 -3.01 8.95 5.31
N LEU A 3 -3.56 8.45 4.23
CA LEU A 3 -3.45 7.06 3.83
C LEU A 3 -2.79 6.95 2.47
N LEU A 4 -2.01 5.89 2.28
CA LEU A 4 -1.44 5.56 0.98
C LEU A 4 -2.00 4.24 0.53
N VAL A 5 -2.52 4.18 -0.69
CA VAL A 5 -3.02 2.95 -1.29
C VAL A 5 -2.08 2.55 -2.39
N VAL A 6 -1.53 1.36 -2.30
CA VAL A 6 -0.59 0.84 -3.30
C VAL A 6 -1.20 -0.40 -3.91
N GLU A 7 -1.71 -0.25 -5.12
CA GLU A 7 -2.44 -1.31 -5.80
C GLU A 7 -2.29 -1.12 -7.29
N ASP A 8 -1.86 -2.15 -8.02
CA ASP A 8 -1.59 -1.99 -9.44
C ASP A 8 -2.85 -2.09 -10.31
N GLU A 9 -3.90 -2.70 -9.82
CA GLU A 9 -5.12 -2.84 -10.62
C GLU A 9 -5.92 -1.54 -10.51
N HIS A 10 -6.12 -0.89 -11.64
CA HIS A 10 -6.63 0.48 -11.67
C HIS A 10 -8.00 0.61 -11.01
N SER A 11 -8.93 -0.25 -11.38
CA SER A 11 -10.29 -0.12 -10.86
C SER A 11 -10.35 -0.32 -9.35
N LEU A 12 -9.63 -1.31 -8.87
CA LEU A 12 -9.61 -1.59 -7.45
C LEU A 12 -8.94 -0.44 -6.69
N ARG A 13 -7.83 0.06 -7.23
CA ARG A 13 -7.14 1.19 -6.60
C ARG A 13 -8.04 2.40 -6.48
N GLU A 14 -8.74 2.72 -7.56
CA GLU A 14 -9.62 3.89 -7.57
C GLU A 14 -10.82 3.70 -6.66
N ASP A 15 -11.37 2.51 -6.62
CA ASP A 15 -12.50 2.25 -5.72
C ASP A 15 -12.10 2.39 -4.27
N ILE A 16 -10.97 1.82 -3.90
CA ILE A 16 -10.51 1.92 -2.51
C ILE A 16 -10.25 3.37 -2.15
N ALA A 17 -9.53 4.08 -3.01
CA ALA A 17 -9.19 5.48 -2.71
C ALA A 17 -10.44 6.33 -2.59
N ARG A 18 -11.41 6.12 -3.48
CA ARG A 18 -12.63 6.91 -3.45
C ARG A 18 -13.41 6.68 -2.18
N LYS A 19 -13.54 5.41 -1.77
CA LYS A 19 -14.30 5.11 -0.57
C LYS A 19 -13.65 5.69 0.67
N LEU A 20 -12.34 5.65 0.73
CA LEU A 20 -11.62 6.20 1.86
C LEU A 20 -11.75 7.73 1.89
N ARG A 21 -11.68 8.36 0.74
CA ARG A 21 -11.86 9.81 0.68
C ARG A 21 -13.26 10.22 1.12
N LEU A 22 -14.25 9.43 0.71
CA LEU A 22 -15.62 9.72 1.13
C LEU A 22 -15.79 9.58 2.63
N SER A 23 -14.95 8.78 3.27
CA SER A 23 -14.97 8.65 4.72
C SER A 23 -14.19 9.74 5.43
N GLY A 24 -13.62 10.68 4.69
CA GLY A 24 -12.98 11.83 5.30
C GLY A 24 -11.47 11.75 5.38
N TYR A 25 -10.84 10.72 4.82
CA TYR A 25 -9.40 10.59 4.88
C TYR A 25 -8.73 11.28 3.70
N GLU A 26 -7.51 11.72 3.90
CA GLU A 26 -6.67 12.16 2.80
C GLU A 26 -5.97 10.93 2.24
N VAL A 27 -6.09 10.72 0.95
CA VAL A 27 -5.62 9.48 0.35
C VAL A 27 -4.77 9.78 -0.88
N ASP A 28 -3.57 9.23 -0.89
CA ASP A 28 -2.75 9.17 -2.09
C ASP A 28 -2.78 7.74 -2.60
N ALA A 29 -2.70 7.56 -3.90
CA ALA A 29 -2.76 6.24 -4.50
C ALA A 29 -1.65 6.09 -5.51
N CYS A 30 -1.06 4.91 -5.58
CA CYS A 30 -0.04 4.64 -6.57
C CYS A 30 -0.16 3.20 -7.06
N ALA A 31 0.48 2.94 -8.19
CA ALA A 31 0.22 1.72 -8.93
C ALA A 31 1.36 0.70 -8.85
N ASP A 32 2.50 1.08 -8.31
CA ASP A 32 3.62 0.15 -8.27
C ASP A 32 4.51 0.47 -7.08
N GLY A 33 5.46 -0.43 -6.83
CA GLY A 33 6.32 -0.30 -5.66
C GLY A 33 7.28 0.86 -5.73
N GLU A 34 7.72 1.21 -6.93
CA GLU A 34 8.62 2.34 -7.08
C GLU A 34 7.94 3.64 -6.69
N ALA A 35 6.72 3.83 -7.17
CA ALA A 35 5.94 5.02 -6.81
C ALA A 35 5.64 5.03 -5.32
N ALA A 36 5.42 3.85 -4.74
CA ALA A 36 5.18 3.76 -3.30
C ALA A 36 6.39 4.21 -2.51
N LEU A 37 7.59 3.79 -2.91
CA LEU A 37 8.79 4.20 -2.22
C LEU A 37 9.00 5.70 -2.31
N GLU A 38 8.70 6.29 -3.46
CA GLU A 38 8.80 7.73 -3.62
C GLU A 38 7.81 8.46 -2.72
N ALA A 39 6.58 7.97 -2.66
CA ALA A 39 5.58 8.58 -1.82
C ALA A 39 5.97 8.51 -0.35
N LEU A 40 6.46 7.36 0.08
CA LEU A 40 6.85 7.16 1.46
C LEU A 40 8.05 8.00 1.86
N ALA A 41 8.90 8.32 0.89
CA ALA A 41 10.04 9.20 1.16
C ALA A 41 9.62 10.66 1.26
N ALA A 42 8.53 11.03 0.59
CA ALA A 42 8.11 12.43 0.51
C ALA A 42 7.12 12.82 1.58
N GLU A 43 6.31 11.87 2.08
CA GLU A 43 5.21 12.18 2.99
C GLU A 43 5.17 11.18 4.11
N ARG A 44 4.59 11.60 5.23
CA ARG A 44 4.29 10.66 6.30
C ARG A 44 2.85 10.19 6.15
N TYR A 45 2.67 8.90 6.33
CA TYR A 45 1.34 8.30 6.25
C TYR A 45 1.01 7.64 7.57
N ASP A 46 -0.26 7.66 7.92
CA ASP A 46 -0.74 6.98 9.11
C ASP A 46 -1.01 5.52 8.85
N LEU A 47 -1.39 5.21 7.62
CA LEU A 47 -1.70 3.84 7.24
C LEU A 47 -1.36 3.64 5.78
N VAL A 48 -0.75 2.52 5.47
CA VAL A 48 -0.44 2.13 4.10
C VAL A 48 -1.21 0.86 3.78
N LEU A 49 -2.02 0.91 2.74
CA LEU A 49 -2.71 -0.27 2.22
C LEU A 49 -1.86 -0.79 1.07
N LEU A 50 -1.27 -1.95 1.23
CA LEU A 50 -0.22 -2.42 0.36
C LEU A 50 -0.56 -3.77 -0.24
N ASP A 51 -0.62 -3.82 -1.57
CA ASP A 51 -0.71 -5.08 -2.27
C ASP A 51 0.71 -5.61 -2.43
N LEU A 52 0.92 -6.87 -2.07
CA LEU A 52 2.25 -7.46 -2.18
C LEU A 52 2.62 -7.80 -3.61
N ASN A 53 1.65 -7.92 -4.47
CA ASN A 53 1.89 -8.39 -5.83
C ASN A 53 1.97 -7.22 -6.80
N LEU A 54 3.03 -6.46 -6.69
CA LEU A 54 3.19 -5.23 -7.45
C LEU A 54 4.21 -5.41 -8.57
N PRO A 55 4.07 -4.65 -9.65
CA PRO A 55 5.13 -4.58 -10.66
C PRO A 55 6.28 -3.75 -10.15
N LYS A 56 7.41 -3.88 -10.80
CA LYS A 56 8.66 -3.13 -10.56
C LYS A 56 9.31 -3.50 -9.26
N VAL A 57 8.75 -3.07 -8.14
CA VAL A 57 9.32 -3.36 -6.84
C VAL A 57 8.29 -4.17 -6.06
N ASP A 58 8.71 -5.33 -5.60
CA ASP A 58 7.86 -6.23 -4.84
C ASP A 58 7.32 -5.54 -3.58
N GLY A 59 6.06 -5.81 -3.26
CA GLY A 59 5.45 -5.22 -2.07
C GLY A 59 6.18 -5.53 -0.79
N MET A 60 6.74 -6.74 -0.68
CA MET A 60 7.54 -7.05 0.51
C MET A 60 8.78 -6.17 0.60
N GLN A 61 9.34 -5.81 -0.53
CA GLN A 61 10.49 -4.93 -0.55
C GLN A 61 10.11 -3.53 -0.12
N VAL A 62 8.92 -3.07 -0.52
CA VAL A 62 8.40 -1.79 -0.07
C VAL A 62 8.24 -1.82 1.45
N LEU A 63 7.68 -2.88 1.97
CA LEU A 63 7.48 -3.01 3.41
C LEU A 63 8.81 -2.99 4.16
N ARG A 64 9.78 -3.73 3.67
CA ARG A 64 11.10 -3.76 4.32
C ARG A 64 11.75 -2.39 4.31
N SER A 65 11.63 -1.69 3.18
CA SER A 65 12.21 -0.36 3.07
C SER A 65 11.55 0.59 4.06
N LEU A 66 10.24 0.53 4.17
CA LEU A 66 9.52 1.37 5.12
C LEU A 66 9.98 1.08 6.54
N ARG A 67 10.09 -0.20 6.90
CA ARG A 67 10.42 -0.58 8.27
C ARG A 67 11.85 -0.24 8.67
N GLN A 68 12.72 0.03 7.72
CA GLN A 68 14.06 0.49 8.05
C GLN A 68 14.06 1.87 8.67
N HIS A 69 13.04 2.67 8.38
CA HIS A 69 12.98 4.05 8.85
C HIS A 69 11.81 4.30 9.79
N ASP A 70 10.81 3.45 9.76
CA ASP A 70 9.56 3.75 10.44
C ASP A 70 8.92 2.45 10.90
N LEU A 71 8.93 2.24 12.20
CA LEU A 71 8.31 1.06 12.78
C LEU A 71 6.87 1.31 13.21
N GLU A 72 6.40 2.53 13.08
CA GLU A 72 5.11 2.90 13.66
C GLU A 72 3.98 2.99 12.66
N THR A 73 4.28 3.27 11.41
CA THR A 73 3.23 3.37 10.41
C THR A 73 2.54 2.02 10.26
N CYS A 74 1.23 2.02 10.37
CA CYS A 74 0.47 0.79 10.19
C CYS A 74 0.46 0.40 8.73
N VAL A 75 0.63 -0.88 8.47
CA VAL A 75 0.57 -1.40 7.11
C VAL A 75 -0.46 -2.50 7.08
N LEU A 76 -1.45 -2.35 6.21
CA LEU A 76 -2.46 -3.37 6.01
C LEU A 76 -2.22 -4.00 4.65
N ILE A 77 -2.04 -5.29 4.64
CA ILE A 77 -1.76 -6.02 3.40
C ILE A 77 -3.06 -6.29 2.68
N LEU A 78 -3.10 -5.87 1.43
CA LEU A 78 -4.29 -6.05 0.59
C LEU A 78 -4.07 -7.16 -0.40
N SER A 79 -3.62 -8.25 -0.02
CA SER A 79 -3.28 -9.25 -1.00
C SER A 79 -4.50 -10.04 -1.40
N ALA A 80 -4.86 -9.96 -2.64
CA ALA A 80 -5.83 -10.86 -3.19
C ALA A 80 -5.24 -12.24 -3.33
N ARG A 81 -3.99 -12.35 -3.01
CA ARG A 81 -3.30 -13.62 -3.04
C ARG A 81 -3.24 -14.25 -1.69
N SER A 82 -4.09 -13.83 -0.83
CA SER A 82 -4.14 -14.41 0.49
C SER A 82 -4.36 -15.91 0.40
N GLU A 83 -5.06 -16.33 -0.61
CA GLU A 83 -5.23 -17.75 -0.80
C GLU A 83 -3.91 -18.45 -1.01
N ILE A 84 -2.95 -17.75 -1.55
CA ILE A 84 -1.62 -18.30 -1.68
C ILE A 84 -0.98 -18.45 -0.33
N ALA A 85 -1.13 -17.45 0.48
CA ALA A 85 -0.63 -17.54 1.83
C ALA A 85 -1.28 -18.69 2.55
N ASP A 86 -2.53 -18.91 2.29
CA ASP A 86 -3.22 -20.03 2.90
C ASP A 86 -2.57 -21.33 2.56
N LYS A 87 -2.02 -21.42 1.40
CA LYS A 87 -1.42 -22.67 1.00
C LYS A 87 -0.04 -22.86 1.55
N VAL A 88 0.50 -21.85 2.07
CA VAL A 88 1.83 -21.92 2.60
C VAL A 88 1.88 -22.72 3.87
N GLU A 89 0.78 -22.76 4.53
CA GLU A 89 0.78 -23.41 5.80
C GLU A 89 1.27 -24.79 5.82
#